data_03f07fab7e94347149207cf841fa7226
#
_entry.id   03f07fab7e94347149207cf841fa7226
#
_cell.length_a   1.000
_cell.length_b   1.000
_cell.length_c   1.000
_cell.angle_alpha   90.00
_cell.angle_beta   90.00
_cell.angle_gamma   90.00
#
_symmetry.space_group_name_H-M   'P 1'
#
loop_
_entity.id
_entity.type
_entity.pdbx_description
1 polymer ?
#
loop_
_entity_poly.entity_id
_entity_poly.type
_entity_poly.pdbx_seq_one_letter_code
_entity_poly.pdbx_strand_id
1 'polypeptide(L)'
;GNVVNVSLREDSEALEEVVVIGYGTVKKSDLTGAVGSVQMKDVSQVGITSADRALQGQIAGVQVNARTGQPGEAMMIRVRGSNSLAGGNEPLYVIDGMPVEKMNSDINPEDILSMEVLKDASSTAIYGSRGANGVVMITTKRGSTGDTVLEYNGYVGVSSLRKKLDLLGKNDYIAMVNEVSQNDGTGIAITPEQAALLPNNDWQDLAYQTALTHSHQVSVSGGTDKTKLYSSLNYMNQEGIIKGSNYNRFALRINGDQKLAKNLSLNASIAYSYGTQNTANSSADGWGAIAYTAMVMAPIQEIKDADGKYTNFSGTPWGGTNPVGMAELYKNKAVNSRLLANMSLMYDIIDGLTFRVNAGAEVNAGSSDRYIPIGLSAGGKLNGDASKSKSNYYTLINENILTYDKKFNKNHALNLMGGITFQTYQY
;
A
#
# COMPACT_ATOMS: atom_id res chain seq x y z
N GLY A 1 43.60 -7.60 48.13
CA GLY A 1 42.66 -7.35 47.01
C GLY A 1 41.48 -6.60 47.56
N ASN A 2 41.25 -5.35 47.04
CA ASN A 2 40.06 -4.58 47.41
C ASN A 2 38.86 -5.13 46.70
N VAL A 3 37.85 -5.60 47.45
CA VAL A 3 36.55 -5.96 46.90
C VAL A 3 35.73 -4.69 46.76
N VAL A 4 35.43 -4.31 45.55
CA VAL A 4 34.51 -3.18 45.22
C VAL A 4 33.12 -3.79 45.05
N ASN A 5 32.22 -3.56 46.02
CA ASN A 5 30.80 -3.90 45.87
C ASN A 5 30.12 -2.79 45.04
N VAL A 6 29.77 -3.11 43.80
CA VAL A 6 28.94 -2.25 42.94
C VAL A 6 27.49 -2.70 43.10
N SER A 7 26.65 -1.85 43.69
CA SER A 7 25.20 -2.00 43.70
C SER A 7 24.66 -1.30 42.45
N LEU A 8 24.23 -2.10 41.47
CA LEU A 8 23.47 -1.58 40.32
C LEU A 8 22.04 -1.29 40.80
N ARG A 9 21.61 -0.04 40.76
CA ARG A 9 20.21 0.32 40.81
C ARG A 9 19.64 0.11 39.41
N GLU A 10 18.53 -0.61 39.31
CA GLU A 10 17.72 -0.58 38.09
C GLU A 10 17.25 0.85 37.90
N ASP A 11 17.76 1.51 36.89
CA ASP A 11 17.21 2.77 36.39
C ASP A 11 16.04 2.41 35.45
N SER A 12 14.89 2.12 36.04
CA SER A 12 13.64 1.94 35.34
C SER A 12 13.00 3.32 35.11
N GLU A 13 13.62 4.20 34.35
CA GLU A 13 12.86 5.18 33.58
C GLU A 13 12.13 4.42 32.48
N ALA A 14 11.02 3.83 32.84
CA ALA A 14 10.03 3.41 31.85
C ALA A 14 9.60 4.68 31.12
N LEU A 15 10.11 4.90 29.92
CA LEU A 15 9.59 5.89 29.00
C LEU A 15 8.11 5.58 28.88
N GLU A 16 7.27 6.43 29.48
CA GLU A 16 5.81 6.27 29.42
C GLU A 16 5.42 6.33 27.95
N GLU A 17 5.12 5.18 27.36
CA GLU A 17 4.73 5.05 25.96
C GLU A 17 3.38 5.77 25.79
N VAL A 18 3.41 6.90 25.07
CA VAL A 18 2.25 7.74 24.80
C VAL A 18 1.69 7.34 23.45
N VAL A 19 0.43 7.01 23.40
CA VAL A 19 -0.30 6.64 22.18
C VAL A 19 -1.23 7.78 21.79
N VAL A 20 -1.21 8.15 20.51
CA VAL A 20 -2.18 9.12 19.96
C VAL A 20 -3.51 8.38 19.79
N ILE A 21 -4.58 8.86 20.42
CA ILE A 21 -5.92 8.31 20.24
C ILE A 21 -6.86 9.47 19.93
N GLY A 22 -7.47 9.38 18.76
CA GLY A 22 -8.43 10.38 18.32
C GLY A 22 -7.84 11.79 18.33
N TYR A 23 -8.38 12.62 19.19
CA TYR A 23 -8.01 14.03 19.28
C TYR A 23 -7.02 14.34 20.42
N GLY A 24 -6.46 13.30 21.05
CA GLY A 24 -5.54 13.48 22.20
C GLY A 24 -4.41 12.45 22.23
N THR A 25 -3.46 12.69 23.11
CA THR A 25 -2.43 11.74 23.47
C THR A 25 -2.77 11.16 24.83
N VAL A 26 -2.82 9.84 24.95
CA VAL A 26 -3.12 9.12 26.19
C VAL A 26 -1.96 8.19 26.48
N LYS A 27 -1.59 8.02 27.75
CA LYS A 27 -0.59 7.01 28.12
C LYS A 27 -1.12 5.63 27.76
N LYS A 28 -0.29 4.78 27.21
CA LYS A 28 -0.66 3.40 26.85
C LYS A 28 -1.21 2.62 28.06
N SER A 29 -0.71 2.91 29.27
CA SER A 29 -1.20 2.38 30.53
C SER A 29 -2.64 2.76 30.87
N ASP A 30 -3.11 3.90 30.38
CA ASP A 30 -4.42 4.46 30.68
C ASP A 30 -5.49 4.02 29.66
N LEU A 31 -5.06 3.25 28.63
CA LEU A 31 -5.93 2.71 27.60
C LEU A 31 -6.65 1.46 28.10
N THR A 32 -7.97 1.56 28.22
CA THR A 32 -8.84 0.41 28.55
C THR A 32 -9.09 -0.51 27.34
N GLY A 33 -8.74 -0.06 26.14
CA GLY A 33 -8.95 -0.78 24.87
C GLY A 33 -7.70 -1.50 24.34
N ALA A 34 -7.89 -2.57 23.55
CA ALA A 34 -6.79 -3.28 22.89
C ALA A 34 -6.23 -2.47 21.73
N VAL A 35 -5.13 -1.77 21.96
CA VAL A 35 -4.39 -1.02 20.92
C VAL A 35 -3.12 -1.79 20.55
N GLY A 36 -2.95 -2.05 19.25
CA GLY A 36 -1.69 -2.57 18.71
C GLY A 36 -0.86 -1.41 18.18
N SER A 37 0.43 -1.35 18.50
CA SER A 37 1.34 -0.31 18.03
C SER A 37 2.53 -0.92 17.30
N VAL A 38 2.94 -0.30 16.21
CA VAL A 38 4.14 -0.64 15.44
C VAL A 38 4.97 0.62 15.26
N GLN A 39 6.21 0.58 15.73
CA GLN A 39 7.18 1.62 15.48
C GLN A 39 7.91 1.33 14.18
N MET A 40 7.95 2.28 13.25
CA MET A 40 8.54 2.03 11.93
C MET A 40 10.04 1.73 11.98
N LYS A 41 10.76 2.26 12.98
CA LYS A 41 12.18 1.93 13.22
C LYS A 41 12.43 0.42 13.40
N ASP A 42 11.45 -0.32 13.94
CA ASP A 42 11.57 -1.76 14.22
C ASP A 42 11.27 -2.60 12.95
N VAL A 43 10.61 -2.01 11.96
CA VAL A 43 10.14 -2.67 10.73
C VAL A 43 10.97 -2.27 9.50
N SER A 44 11.65 -1.14 9.53
CA SER A 44 12.37 -0.54 8.38
C SER A 44 13.57 -1.35 7.85
N GLN A 45 13.96 -2.43 8.53
CA GLN A 45 15.07 -3.29 8.09
C GLN A 45 14.77 -4.15 6.83
N VAL A 46 13.54 -4.14 6.32
CA VAL A 46 13.07 -5.06 5.27
C VAL A 46 12.52 -4.29 4.07
N GLY A 47 13.18 -3.35 3.47
CA GLY A 47 12.79 -2.73 2.17
C GLY A 47 11.27 -2.63 1.93
N ILE A 48 10.50 -1.99 2.83
CA ILE A 48 9.04 -1.93 2.77
C ILE A 48 8.63 -0.92 1.70
N THR A 49 7.89 -1.39 0.69
CA THR A 49 7.46 -0.55 -0.44
C THR A 49 6.19 0.27 -0.15
N SER A 50 5.37 -0.16 0.83
CA SER A 50 4.12 0.51 1.20
C SER A 50 3.84 0.42 2.70
N ALA A 51 3.16 1.42 3.24
CA ALA A 51 2.89 1.54 4.68
C ALA A 51 2.02 0.40 5.25
N ASP A 52 1.10 -0.12 4.46
CA ASP A 52 0.23 -1.24 4.82
C ASP A 52 1.01 -2.55 5.06
N ARG A 53 2.10 -2.79 4.31
CA ARG A 53 2.99 -3.94 4.53
C ARG A 53 3.68 -3.91 5.90
N ALA A 54 3.89 -2.74 6.45
CA ALA A 54 4.50 -2.59 7.77
C ALA A 54 3.66 -3.23 8.89
N LEU A 55 2.36 -3.38 8.70
CA LEU A 55 1.45 -4.01 9.67
C LEU A 55 1.42 -5.54 9.57
N GLN A 56 1.98 -6.13 8.49
CA GLN A 56 1.86 -7.55 8.23
C GLN A 56 2.59 -8.39 9.29
N GLY A 57 1.83 -9.23 10.02
CA GLY A 57 2.38 -10.09 11.07
C GLY A 57 2.80 -9.37 12.37
N GLN A 58 2.63 -8.04 12.46
CA GLN A 58 3.08 -7.24 13.60
C GLN A 58 2.03 -7.11 14.72
N ILE A 59 0.75 -7.19 14.37
CA ILE A 59 -0.32 -6.93 15.33
C ILE A 59 -1.30 -8.10 15.37
N ALA A 60 -1.51 -8.69 16.55
CA ALA A 60 -2.49 -9.75 16.75
C ALA A 60 -3.91 -9.27 16.40
N GLY A 61 -4.66 -10.07 15.61
CA GLY A 61 -6.02 -9.74 15.16
C GLY A 61 -6.08 -8.76 13.98
N VAL A 62 -4.94 -8.44 13.37
CA VAL A 62 -4.85 -7.67 12.11
C VAL A 62 -4.36 -8.60 11.01
N GLN A 63 -5.16 -8.76 9.97
CA GLN A 63 -4.82 -9.52 8.77
C GLN A 63 -4.44 -8.55 7.66
N VAL A 64 -3.29 -8.75 7.03
CA VAL A 64 -2.80 -7.96 5.90
C VAL A 64 -2.48 -8.90 4.76
N ASN A 65 -3.25 -8.82 3.69
CA ASN A 65 -3.14 -9.73 2.54
C ASN A 65 -2.94 -8.96 1.24
N ALA A 66 -1.99 -9.41 0.42
CA ALA A 66 -1.88 -8.95 -0.95
C ALA A 66 -3.03 -9.52 -1.80
N ARG A 67 -3.66 -8.69 -2.63
CA ARG A 67 -4.72 -9.15 -3.56
C ARG A 67 -4.14 -9.85 -4.77
N THR A 68 -3.19 -9.22 -5.44
CA THR A 68 -2.59 -9.73 -6.67
C THR A 68 -1.05 -9.78 -6.62
N GLY A 69 -0.42 -9.01 -5.75
CA GLY A 69 1.03 -8.85 -5.69
C GLY A 69 1.61 -7.95 -6.79
N GLN A 70 0.77 -7.23 -7.53
CA GLN A 70 1.24 -6.26 -8.53
C GLN A 70 1.97 -5.08 -7.88
N PRO A 71 3.00 -4.51 -8.55
CA PRO A 71 3.68 -3.32 -8.09
C PRO A 71 2.71 -2.17 -7.80
N GLY A 72 2.89 -1.50 -6.66
CA GLY A 72 2.07 -0.35 -6.28
C GLY A 72 0.64 -0.67 -5.85
N GLU A 73 0.27 -1.94 -5.69
CA GLU A 73 -1.05 -2.30 -5.18
C GLU A 73 -1.08 -2.22 -3.64
N ALA A 74 -2.14 -1.60 -3.11
CA ALA A 74 -2.40 -1.55 -1.68
C ALA A 74 -2.81 -2.93 -1.14
N MET A 75 -2.35 -3.24 0.08
CA MET A 75 -2.75 -4.47 0.78
C MET A 75 -4.15 -4.32 1.34
N MET A 76 -4.86 -5.43 1.41
CA MET A 76 -6.14 -5.49 2.11
C MET A 76 -5.88 -5.68 3.61
N ILE A 77 -6.32 -4.72 4.42
CA ILE A 77 -6.24 -4.80 5.89
C ILE A 77 -7.61 -5.15 6.45
N ARG A 78 -7.65 -6.10 7.37
CA ARG A 78 -8.84 -6.45 8.15
C ARG A 78 -8.50 -6.50 9.62
N VAL A 79 -9.32 -5.85 10.43
CA VAL A 79 -9.20 -5.84 11.88
C VAL A 79 -10.33 -6.68 12.48
N ARG A 80 -9.98 -7.75 13.19
CA ARG A 80 -10.92 -8.70 13.83
C ARG A 80 -11.93 -9.37 12.88
N GLY A 81 -11.59 -9.51 11.60
CA GLY A 81 -12.41 -10.22 10.61
C GLY A 81 -13.27 -9.33 9.74
N SER A 82 -14.37 -9.88 9.22
CA SER A 82 -15.31 -9.19 8.32
C SER A 82 -16.62 -8.95 9.04
N ASN A 83 -17.06 -7.70 9.10
CA ASN A 83 -18.30 -7.30 9.79
C ASN A 83 -19.46 -7.10 8.81
N SER A 84 -19.20 -7.00 7.51
CA SER A 84 -20.20 -6.74 6.49
C SER A 84 -20.11 -7.74 5.34
N LEU A 85 -21.26 -8.23 4.86
CA LEU A 85 -21.37 -9.08 3.68
C LEU A 85 -21.38 -8.27 2.37
N ALA A 86 -21.94 -7.07 2.39
CA ALA A 86 -22.13 -6.24 1.21
C ALA A 86 -21.36 -4.90 1.28
N GLY A 87 -20.99 -4.43 2.46
CA GLY A 87 -20.21 -3.21 2.66
C GLY A 87 -18.71 -3.47 2.73
N GLY A 88 -17.91 -2.41 2.71
CA GLY A 88 -16.47 -2.49 2.94
C GLY A 88 -16.13 -3.05 4.32
N ASN A 89 -15.05 -3.81 4.40
CA ASN A 89 -14.51 -4.35 5.64
C ASN A 89 -13.12 -3.77 5.98
N GLU A 90 -12.73 -2.72 5.28
CA GLU A 90 -11.47 -2.02 5.53
C GLU A 90 -11.61 -1.10 6.74
N PRO A 91 -10.56 -0.94 7.57
CA PRO A 91 -10.57 -0.01 8.67
C PRO A 91 -10.58 1.45 8.17
N LEU A 92 -10.97 2.36 9.03
CA LEU A 92 -10.76 3.79 8.82
C LEU A 92 -9.26 4.10 9.00
N TYR A 93 -8.70 4.89 8.12
CA TYR A 93 -7.33 5.39 8.27
C TYR A 93 -7.33 6.82 8.75
N VAL A 94 -6.44 7.14 9.70
CA VAL A 94 -6.28 8.50 10.23
C VAL A 94 -4.81 8.88 10.16
N ILE A 95 -4.47 9.86 9.32
CA ILE A 95 -3.09 10.29 9.07
C ILE A 95 -2.90 11.66 9.71
N ASP A 96 -2.03 11.74 10.72
CA ASP A 96 -1.78 12.97 11.50
C ASP A 96 -3.08 13.65 11.99
N GLY A 97 -4.07 12.85 12.38
CA GLY A 97 -5.37 13.31 12.82
C GLY A 97 -6.41 13.53 11.71
N MET A 98 -6.06 13.42 10.45
CA MET A 98 -6.99 13.55 9.33
C MET A 98 -7.55 12.18 8.91
N PRO A 99 -8.86 11.93 9.03
CA PRO A 99 -9.48 10.71 8.55
C PRO A 99 -9.52 10.67 7.01
N VAL A 100 -9.08 9.54 6.45
CA VAL A 100 -9.09 9.24 5.02
C VAL A 100 -9.78 7.89 4.78
N GLU A 101 -10.50 7.75 3.66
CA GLU A 101 -11.28 6.55 3.40
C GLU A 101 -10.44 5.35 2.96
N LYS A 102 -9.34 5.62 2.25
CA LYS A 102 -8.51 4.56 1.67
C LYS A 102 -7.04 4.81 1.96
N MET A 103 -6.37 3.73 2.29
CA MET A 103 -4.92 3.67 2.28
C MET A 103 -4.47 3.26 0.88
N ASN A 104 -3.81 4.17 0.19
CA ASN A 104 -3.18 3.86 -1.07
C ASN A 104 -1.68 3.63 -0.83
N SER A 105 -1.01 2.97 -1.76
CA SER A 105 0.45 2.79 -1.75
C SER A 105 1.26 4.08 -1.98
N ASP A 106 0.56 5.22 -2.01
CA ASP A 106 1.13 6.55 -2.21
C ASP A 106 1.79 7.14 -0.95
N ILE A 107 1.47 6.61 0.25
CA ILE A 107 2.13 7.03 1.49
C ILE A 107 3.52 6.39 1.56
N ASN A 108 4.53 7.22 1.70
CA ASN A 108 5.89 6.76 1.84
C ASN A 108 6.15 6.19 3.26
N PRO A 109 6.52 4.90 3.41
CA PRO A 109 6.78 4.28 4.70
C PRO A 109 7.88 4.97 5.51
N GLU A 110 8.89 5.51 4.82
CA GLU A 110 10.03 6.20 5.46
C GLU A 110 9.63 7.49 6.19
N ASP A 111 8.46 8.07 5.86
CA ASP A 111 7.93 9.26 6.54
C ASP A 111 7.08 8.92 7.76
N ILE A 112 6.79 7.65 8.00
CA ILE A 112 5.98 7.21 9.12
C ILE A 112 6.87 7.04 10.37
N LEU A 113 6.37 7.51 11.50
CA LEU A 113 6.99 7.31 12.81
C LEU A 113 6.42 6.04 13.46
N SER A 114 5.08 5.97 13.54
CA SER A 114 4.37 4.86 14.16
C SER A 114 3.00 4.62 13.50
N MET A 115 2.50 3.41 13.69
CA MET A 115 1.14 3.03 13.30
C MET A 115 0.46 2.35 14.48
N GLU A 116 -0.71 2.87 14.89
CA GLU A 116 -1.53 2.31 15.95
C GLU A 116 -2.84 1.77 15.36
N VAL A 117 -3.24 0.56 15.80
CA VAL A 117 -4.51 -0.05 15.38
C VAL A 117 -5.46 -0.13 16.57
N LEU A 118 -6.52 0.66 16.49
CA LEU A 118 -7.62 0.67 17.47
C LEU A 118 -8.61 -0.43 17.08
N LYS A 119 -8.74 -1.42 17.95
CA LYS A 119 -9.52 -2.64 17.65
C LYS A 119 -10.86 -2.69 18.39
N ASP A 120 -10.98 -1.99 19.50
CA ASP A 120 -12.15 -2.04 20.37
C ASP A 120 -13.10 -0.86 20.16
N ALA A 121 -14.40 -1.11 20.36
CA ALA A 121 -15.45 -0.11 20.20
C ALA A 121 -15.22 1.13 21.10
N SER A 122 -14.66 0.96 22.30
CA SER A 122 -14.36 2.09 23.19
C SER A 122 -13.31 3.03 22.62
N SER A 123 -12.26 2.49 21.99
CA SER A 123 -11.19 3.29 21.38
C SER A 123 -11.58 3.88 20.02
N THR A 124 -12.54 3.27 19.31
CA THR A 124 -13.01 3.73 18.00
C THR A 124 -14.26 4.63 18.07
N ALA A 125 -14.89 4.73 19.24
CA ALA A 125 -16.17 5.45 19.44
C ALA A 125 -16.15 6.92 18.96
N ILE A 126 -15.01 7.60 19.09
CA ILE A 126 -14.84 8.98 18.64
C ILE A 126 -14.94 9.16 17.11
N TYR A 127 -14.74 8.07 16.34
CA TYR A 127 -14.90 8.07 14.88
C TYR A 127 -16.31 7.64 14.43
N GLY A 128 -17.20 7.34 15.39
CA GLY A 128 -18.57 6.92 15.13
C GLY A 128 -18.66 5.65 14.30
N SER A 129 -19.66 5.58 13.42
CA SER A 129 -19.89 4.41 12.54
C SER A 129 -18.73 4.11 11.58
N ARG A 130 -17.91 5.09 11.22
CA ARG A 130 -16.72 4.91 10.37
C ARG A 130 -15.64 4.04 11.04
N GLY A 131 -15.58 4.05 12.38
CA GLY A 131 -14.66 3.22 13.16
C GLY A 131 -15.11 1.78 13.39
N ALA A 132 -16.26 1.36 12.86
CA ALA A 132 -16.85 0.04 13.13
C ALA A 132 -15.95 -1.14 12.72
N ASN A 133 -15.14 -0.97 11.68
CA ASN A 133 -14.17 -1.98 11.20
C ASN A 133 -12.76 -1.81 11.81
N GLY A 134 -12.63 -1.01 12.89
CA GLY A 134 -11.35 -0.61 13.45
C GLY A 134 -10.81 0.68 12.83
N VAL A 135 -9.77 1.23 13.46
CA VAL A 135 -9.10 2.44 13.00
C VAL A 135 -7.60 2.21 12.98
N VAL A 136 -6.96 2.55 11.87
CA VAL A 136 -5.49 2.57 11.73
C VAL A 136 -5.03 4.01 11.77
N MET A 137 -4.35 4.37 12.85
CA MET A 137 -3.77 5.69 13.03
C MET A 137 -2.33 5.67 12.55
N ILE A 138 -1.96 6.67 11.78
CA ILE A 138 -0.62 6.82 11.20
C ILE A 138 -0.06 8.15 11.67
N THR A 139 1.00 8.08 12.45
CA THR A 139 1.74 9.26 12.90
C THR A 139 2.99 9.40 12.05
N THR A 140 3.20 10.58 11.47
CA THR A 140 4.35 10.83 10.61
C THR A 140 5.48 11.54 11.34
N LYS A 141 6.69 11.44 10.80
CA LYS A 141 7.89 12.08 11.34
C LYS A 141 7.72 13.60 11.38
N ARG A 142 8.18 14.21 12.47
CA ARG A 142 8.18 15.66 12.70
C ARG A 142 9.57 16.15 13.06
N GLY A 143 9.80 17.45 12.96
CA GLY A 143 11.05 18.06 13.41
C GLY A 143 11.24 17.93 14.92
N SER A 144 12.49 17.87 15.35
CA SER A 144 12.91 17.91 16.75
C SER A 144 13.66 19.18 17.05
N THR A 145 13.73 19.55 18.33
CA THR A 145 14.61 20.65 18.79
C THR A 145 16.08 20.22 18.64
N GLY A 146 16.89 21.05 18.05
CA GLY A 146 18.32 20.80 17.82
C GLY A 146 18.77 21.27 16.45
N ASP A 147 20.01 20.91 16.12
CA ASP A 147 20.62 21.24 14.84
C ASP A 147 19.88 20.60 13.67
N THR A 148 20.02 21.21 12.51
CA THR A 148 19.44 20.68 11.28
C THR A 148 20.17 19.41 10.86
N VAL A 149 19.43 18.31 10.75
CA VAL A 149 19.91 17.00 10.29
C VAL A 149 19.43 16.77 8.86
N LEU A 150 20.39 16.52 7.97
CA LEU A 150 20.13 16.03 6.61
C LEU A 150 20.37 14.52 6.60
N GLU A 151 19.37 13.75 6.17
CA GLU A 151 19.43 12.29 6.12
C GLU A 151 19.12 11.80 4.69
N TYR A 152 19.89 10.84 4.24
CA TYR A 152 19.63 10.09 3.01
C TYR A 152 19.41 8.61 3.32
N ASN A 153 18.27 8.08 2.88
CA ASN A 153 17.94 6.66 2.94
C ASN A 153 17.73 6.11 1.53
N GLY A 154 18.34 4.98 1.24
CA GLY A 154 18.17 4.32 -0.06
C GLY A 154 18.30 2.82 0.06
N TYR A 155 17.53 2.11 -0.75
CA TYR A 155 17.67 0.66 -0.89
C TYR A 155 17.47 0.21 -2.33
N VAL A 156 18.04 -0.95 -2.63
CA VAL A 156 17.86 -1.68 -3.87
C VAL A 156 17.47 -3.11 -3.53
N GLY A 157 16.43 -3.61 -4.15
CA GLY A 157 15.94 -4.97 -3.96
C GLY A 157 15.74 -5.68 -5.29
N VAL A 158 15.88 -6.99 -5.28
CA VAL A 158 15.67 -7.87 -6.44
C VAL A 158 14.56 -8.87 -6.09
N SER A 159 13.59 -9.02 -6.97
CA SER A 159 12.48 -9.95 -6.84
C SER A 159 12.45 -10.92 -8.01
N SER A 160 12.24 -12.20 -7.75
CA SER A 160 12.10 -13.23 -8.77
C SER A 160 10.96 -14.18 -8.43
N LEU A 161 10.48 -14.92 -9.42
CA LEU A 161 9.49 -15.96 -9.18
C LEU A 161 10.08 -17.03 -8.25
N ARG A 162 9.42 -17.30 -7.14
CA ARG A 162 9.91 -18.24 -6.11
C ARG A 162 9.99 -19.68 -6.62
N LYS A 163 8.99 -20.08 -7.41
CA LYS A 163 8.90 -21.44 -7.96
C LYS A 163 8.08 -21.40 -9.24
N LYS A 164 8.58 -22.04 -10.28
CA LYS A 164 7.82 -22.36 -11.50
C LYS A 164 7.07 -23.68 -11.31
N LEU A 165 6.00 -23.84 -12.07
CA LEU A 165 5.35 -25.13 -12.22
C LEU A 165 6.17 -25.99 -13.18
N ASP A 166 6.28 -27.28 -12.87
CA ASP A 166 6.87 -28.27 -13.75
C ASP A 166 5.80 -28.67 -14.77
N LEU A 167 5.92 -28.11 -15.98
CA LEU A 167 4.98 -28.32 -17.07
C LEU A 167 5.60 -29.26 -18.12
N LEU A 168 4.74 -29.86 -18.93
CA LEU A 168 5.19 -30.72 -20.01
C LEU A 168 6.07 -29.95 -21.01
N GLY A 169 7.26 -30.48 -21.27
CA GLY A 169 8.11 -30.04 -22.38
C GLY A 169 7.56 -30.52 -23.73
N LYS A 170 8.19 -30.07 -24.83
CA LYS A 170 7.80 -30.41 -26.20
C LYS A 170 7.57 -31.91 -26.41
N ASN A 171 8.52 -32.73 -25.98
CA ASN A 171 8.49 -34.18 -26.29
C ASN A 171 7.34 -34.87 -25.53
N ASP A 172 7.18 -34.57 -24.23
CA ASP A 172 6.15 -35.15 -23.40
C ASP A 172 4.76 -34.66 -23.83
N TYR A 173 4.66 -33.40 -24.24
CA TYR A 173 3.42 -32.83 -24.77
C TYR A 173 3.02 -33.52 -26.08
N ILE A 174 3.95 -33.75 -27.02
CA ILE A 174 3.70 -34.45 -28.29
C ILE A 174 3.30 -35.91 -28.02
N ALA A 175 3.98 -36.59 -27.09
CA ALA A 175 3.63 -37.95 -26.70
C ALA A 175 2.19 -38.03 -26.18
N MET A 176 1.81 -37.12 -25.28
CA MET A 176 0.44 -37.03 -24.76
C MET A 176 -0.59 -36.77 -25.89
N VAL A 177 -0.34 -35.81 -26.76
CA VAL A 177 -1.23 -35.49 -27.88
C VAL A 177 -1.42 -36.68 -28.82
N ASN A 178 -0.34 -37.39 -29.15
CA ASN A 178 -0.41 -38.57 -30.00
C ASN A 178 -1.14 -39.73 -29.31
N GLU A 179 -0.95 -39.95 -28.02
CA GLU A 179 -1.67 -40.95 -27.24
C GLU A 179 -3.17 -40.69 -27.25
N VAL A 180 -3.59 -39.43 -26.98
CA VAL A 180 -5.01 -39.00 -27.06
C VAL A 180 -5.58 -39.28 -28.46
N SER A 181 -4.85 -38.87 -29.51
CA SER A 181 -5.28 -39.06 -30.89
C SER A 181 -5.43 -40.53 -31.28
N GLN A 182 -4.53 -41.38 -30.80
CA GLN A 182 -4.60 -42.83 -31.02
C GLN A 182 -5.81 -43.46 -30.30
N ASN A 183 -6.04 -43.05 -29.05
CA ASN A 183 -7.22 -43.50 -28.26
C ASN A 183 -8.52 -43.10 -28.89
N ASP A 184 -8.57 -41.92 -29.52
CA ASP A 184 -9.74 -41.41 -30.25
C ASP A 184 -9.87 -42.04 -31.65
N GLY A 185 -8.95 -42.92 -32.05
CA GLY A 185 -8.94 -43.62 -33.36
C GLY A 185 -8.59 -42.75 -34.55
N THR A 186 -8.01 -41.56 -34.31
CA THR A 186 -7.61 -40.60 -35.37
C THR A 186 -6.18 -40.77 -35.84
N GLY A 187 -5.40 -41.68 -35.23
CA GLY A 187 -4.03 -41.98 -35.60
C GLY A 187 -2.99 -41.05 -34.93
N ILE A 188 -1.81 -40.90 -35.57
CA ILE A 188 -0.76 -40.02 -35.07
C ILE A 188 -1.09 -38.57 -35.43
N ALA A 189 -1.26 -37.70 -34.43
CA ALA A 189 -1.57 -36.28 -34.62
C ALA A 189 -0.36 -35.45 -35.06
N ILE A 190 0.84 -35.77 -34.52
CA ILE A 190 2.10 -35.06 -34.83
C ILE A 190 3.15 -36.09 -35.15
N THR A 191 3.62 -36.10 -36.43
CA THR A 191 4.68 -37.01 -36.87
C THR A 191 6.05 -36.59 -36.37
N PRO A 192 7.07 -37.49 -36.35
CA PRO A 192 8.43 -37.12 -35.97
C PRO A 192 9.03 -35.99 -36.81
N GLU A 193 8.73 -35.94 -38.10
CA GLU A 193 9.19 -34.90 -39.03
C GLU A 193 8.56 -33.55 -38.68
N GLN A 194 7.26 -33.52 -38.39
CA GLN A 194 6.56 -32.33 -37.91
C GLN A 194 7.11 -31.89 -36.56
N ALA A 195 7.29 -32.83 -35.63
CA ALA A 195 7.82 -32.56 -34.32
C ALA A 195 9.20 -31.88 -34.36
N ALA A 196 10.06 -32.25 -35.33
CA ALA A 196 11.39 -31.65 -35.49
C ALA A 196 11.34 -30.15 -35.79
N LEU A 197 10.28 -29.67 -36.45
CA LEU A 197 10.12 -28.27 -36.86
C LEU A 197 9.46 -27.40 -35.78
N LEU A 198 8.78 -28.00 -34.79
CA LEU A 198 8.07 -27.27 -33.75
C LEU A 198 9.01 -26.67 -32.69
N PRO A 199 8.71 -25.51 -32.13
CA PRO A 199 9.47 -24.91 -31.05
C PRO A 199 9.33 -25.71 -29.73
N ASN A 200 10.14 -25.33 -28.73
CA ASN A 200 10.04 -25.82 -27.36
C ASN A 200 10.09 -24.61 -26.44
N ASN A 201 8.94 -24.00 -26.20
CA ASN A 201 8.84 -22.79 -25.44
C ASN A 201 8.50 -23.08 -23.97
N ASP A 202 9.30 -22.53 -23.03
CA ASP A 202 8.90 -22.35 -21.65
C ASP A 202 8.18 -21.00 -21.53
N TRP A 203 6.85 -21.04 -21.56
CA TRP A 203 6.03 -19.83 -21.49
C TRP A 203 6.15 -19.10 -20.15
N GLN A 204 6.52 -19.78 -19.07
CA GLN A 204 6.80 -19.16 -17.79
C GLN A 204 8.08 -18.29 -17.88
N ASP A 205 9.16 -18.78 -18.50
CA ASP A 205 10.37 -18.00 -18.71
C ASP A 205 10.16 -16.81 -19.64
N LEU A 206 9.29 -16.97 -20.62
CA LEU A 206 8.95 -15.89 -21.54
C LEU A 206 8.09 -14.79 -20.88
N ALA A 207 7.24 -15.15 -19.92
CA ALA A 207 6.31 -14.24 -19.27
C ALA A 207 6.88 -13.54 -18.01
N TYR A 208 7.79 -14.22 -17.30
CA TYR A 208 8.36 -13.70 -16.06
C TYR A 208 9.76 -13.09 -16.27
N GLN A 209 10.16 -12.28 -15.31
CA GLN A 209 11.48 -11.65 -15.25
C GLN A 209 11.96 -11.49 -13.81
N THR A 210 13.27 -11.30 -13.67
CA THR A 210 13.85 -10.76 -12.44
C THR A 210 13.57 -9.28 -12.41
N ALA A 211 12.94 -8.80 -11.34
CA ALA A 211 12.44 -7.45 -11.19
C ALA A 211 13.28 -6.65 -10.20
N LEU A 212 13.61 -5.42 -10.54
CA LEU A 212 14.37 -4.49 -9.70
C LEU A 212 13.42 -3.55 -8.95
N THR A 213 13.69 -3.32 -7.67
CA THR A 213 13.06 -2.28 -6.89
C THR A 213 14.14 -1.39 -6.29
N HIS A 214 13.99 -0.07 -6.41
CA HIS A 214 14.86 0.86 -5.72
C HIS A 214 14.07 2.06 -5.18
N SER A 215 14.52 2.59 -4.05
CA SER A 215 13.95 3.78 -3.41
C SER A 215 15.06 4.67 -2.90
N HIS A 216 14.84 5.97 -3.02
CA HIS A 216 15.76 7.02 -2.60
C HIS A 216 14.97 8.10 -1.86
N GLN A 217 15.38 8.41 -0.65
CA GLN A 217 14.79 9.46 0.16
C GLN A 217 15.86 10.42 0.66
N VAL A 218 15.56 11.70 0.57
CA VAL A 218 16.29 12.76 1.27
C VAL A 218 15.34 13.42 2.23
N SER A 219 15.75 13.59 3.48
CA SER A 219 14.96 14.30 4.48
C SER A 219 15.80 15.30 5.26
N VAL A 220 15.15 16.38 5.68
CA VAL A 220 15.71 17.44 6.52
C VAL A 220 14.81 17.60 7.73
N SER A 221 15.40 17.55 8.92
CA SER A 221 14.69 17.78 10.17
C SER A 221 15.50 18.66 11.10
N GLY A 222 14.80 19.49 11.90
CA GLY A 222 15.45 20.34 12.87
C GLY A 222 14.50 21.38 13.44
N GLY A 223 15.01 22.23 14.30
CA GLY A 223 14.21 23.32 14.84
C GLY A 223 14.66 23.85 16.19
N THR A 224 13.87 24.75 16.69
CA THR A 224 14.00 25.38 18.01
C THR A 224 12.85 24.97 18.90
N ASP A 225 12.81 25.45 20.13
CA ASP A 225 11.67 25.29 21.05
C ASP A 225 10.37 25.93 20.53
N LYS A 226 10.48 26.85 19.57
CA LYS A 226 9.32 27.56 18.99
C LYS A 226 8.91 27.04 17.63
N THR A 227 9.87 26.61 16.80
CA THR A 227 9.62 26.20 15.42
C THR A 227 10.33 24.89 15.16
N LYS A 228 9.61 23.87 14.69
CA LYS A 228 10.16 22.59 14.28
C LYS A 228 9.72 22.30 12.87
N LEU A 229 10.62 21.77 12.06
CA LEU A 229 10.35 21.44 10.66
C LEU A 229 10.87 20.05 10.33
N TYR A 230 10.10 19.30 9.60
CA TYR A 230 10.49 18.08 8.89
C TYR A 230 10.08 18.22 7.43
N SER A 231 10.97 17.90 6.51
CA SER A 231 10.65 17.83 5.07
C SER A 231 11.36 16.64 4.46
N SER A 232 10.69 15.93 3.58
CA SER A 232 11.25 14.79 2.86
C SER A 232 10.84 14.79 1.38
N LEU A 233 11.70 14.18 0.57
CA LEU A 233 11.50 13.91 -0.84
C LEU A 233 11.87 12.46 -1.10
N ASN A 234 10.95 11.69 -1.68
CA ASN A 234 11.15 10.28 -1.99
C ASN A 234 10.86 10.01 -3.46
N TYR A 235 11.70 9.20 -4.07
CA TYR A 235 11.44 8.55 -5.36
C TYR A 235 11.59 7.05 -5.20
N MET A 236 10.62 6.29 -5.72
CA MET A 236 10.62 4.83 -5.74
C MET A 236 10.24 4.32 -7.11
N ASN A 237 11.00 3.34 -7.60
CA ASN A 237 10.64 2.51 -8.75
C ASN A 237 10.54 1.06 -8.30
N GLN A 238 9.48 0.39 -8.68
CA GLN A 238 9.26 -1.03 -8.42
C GLN A 238 8.85 -1.70 -9.73
N GLU A 239 9.70 -2.56 -10.26
CA GLU A 239 9.34 -3.46 -11.36
C GLU A 239 8.58 -4.68 -10.83
N GLY A 240 7.72 -5.26 -11.66
CA GLY A 240 7.03 -6.50 -11.37
C GLY A 240 7.70 -7.70 -12.00
N ILE A 241 7.53 -8.87 -11.35
CA ILE A 241 8.04 -10.16 -11.87
C ILE A 241 7.32 -10.61 -13.14
N ILE A 242 6.12 -10.09 -13.44
CA ILE A 242 5.45 -10.25 -14.72
C ILE A 242 5.90 -9.11 -15.63
N LYS A 243 6.41 -9.45 -16.83
CA LYS A 243 6.84 -8.44 -17.80
C LYS A 243 5.74 -7.44 -18.13
N GLY A 244 6.10 -6.17 -18.34
CA GLY A 244 5.14 -5.09 -18.63
C GLY A 244 4.48 -4.47 -17.39
N SER A 245 4.81 -4.91 -16.16
CA SER A 245 4.28 -4.32 -14.94
C SER A 245 5.35 -3.53 -14.18
N ASN A 246 5.00 -2.34 -13.73
CA ASN A 246 5.85 -1.50 -12.86
C ASN A 246 5.02 -0.46 -12.10
N TYR A 247 5.63 0.12 -11.08
CA TYR A 247 5.10 1.24 -10.32
C TYR A 247 6.21 2.23 -9.99
N ASN A 248 5.94 3.52 -10.28
CA ASN A 248 6.82 4.62 -9.91
C ASN A 248 6.07 5.54 -8.96
N ARG A 249 6.72 6.00 -7.91
CA ARG A 249 6.17 6.96 -6.96
C ARG A 249 7.17 8.08 -6.70
N PHE A 250 6.66 9.30 -6.74
CA PHE A 250 7.28 10.49 -6.20
C PHE A 250 6.46 10.95 -5.01
N ALA A 251 7.09 11.25 -3.88
CA ALA A 251 6.41 11.74 -2.69
C ALA A 251 7.18 12.89 -2.05
N LEU A 252 6.43 13.91 -1.61
CA LEU A 252 6.91 15.07 -0.87
C LEU A 252 6.12 15.16 0.44
N ARG A 253 6.80 15.41 1.55
CA ARG A 253 6.20 15.72 2.84
C ARG A 253 6.82 16.94 3.47
N ILE A 254 5.98 17.77 4.11
CA ILE A 254 6.39 18.91 4.92
C ILE A 254 5.52 18.92 6.17
N ASN A 255 6.15 18.82 7.35
CA ASN A 255 5.50 18.91 8.65
C ASN A 255 6.14 20.05 9.43
N GLY A 256 5.33 20.98 9.90
CA GLY A 256 5.77 22.13 10.67
C GLY A 256 5.00 22.27 11.98
N ASP A 257 5.70 22.54 13.07
CA ASP A 257 5.12 22.86 14.38
C ASP A 257 5.64 24.24 14.80
N GLN A 258 4.72 25.14 15.14
CA GLN A 258 5.03 26.52 15.49
C GLN A 258 4.32 26.93 16.79
N LYS A 259 5.07 27.38 17.79
CA LYS A 259 4.52 28.08 18.95
C LYS A 259 4.35 29.55 18.59
N LEU A 260 3.12 30.00 18.37
CA LEU A 260 2.79 31.38 18.02
C LEU A 260 2.79 32.29 19.25
N ALA A 261 2.33 31.76 20.41
CA ALA A 261 2.35 32.41 21.71
C ALA A 261 2.55 31.35 22.80
N LYS A 262 2.61 31.77 24.07
CA LYS A 262 2.75 30.85 25.22
C LYS A 262 1.63 29.83 25.29
N ASN A 263 0.43 30.21 24.86
CA ASN A 263 -0.79 29.41 24.90
C ASN A 263 -1.42 29.20 23.53
N LEU A 264 -0.68 29.45 22.44
CA LEU A 264 -1.17 29.26 21.07
C LEU A 264 -0.12 28.53 20.25
N SER A 265 -0.51 27.37 19.69
CA SER A 265 0.36 26.56 18.83
C SER A 265 -0.35 26.18 17.53
N LEU A 266 0.42 26.08 16.45
CA LEU A 266 0.00 25.69 15.12
C LEU A 266 0.83 24.47 14.68
N ASN A 267 0.14 23.43 14.26
CA ASN A 267 0.75 22.27 13.59
C ASN A 267 0.21 22.20 12.17
N ALA A 268 1.09 21.99 11.21
CA ALA A 268 0.72 21.82 9.82
C ALA A 268 1.40 20.59 9.23
N SER A 269 0.70 19.88 8.35
CA SER A 269 1.20 18.72 7.61
C SER A 269 0.72 18.83 6.17
N ILE A 270 1.64 18.72 5.22
CA ILE A 270 1.35 18.67 3.79
C ILE A 270 2.07 17.46 3.23
N ALA A 271 1.35 16.59 2.53
CA ALA A 271 1.90 15.47 1.80
C ALA A 271 1.36 15.48 0.37
N TYR A 272 2.25 15.41 -0.60
CA TYR A 272 1.91 15.25 -2.00
C TYR A 272 2.53 13.97 -2.53
N SER A 273 1.77 13.20 -3.27
CA SER A 273 2.27 12.02 -3.98
C SER A 273 1.81 12.02 -5.43
N TYR A 274 2.66 11.51 -6.29
CA TYR A 274 2.39 11.25 -7.69
C TYR A 274 2.86 9.85 -8.03
N GLY A 275 1.93 8.99 -8.43
CA GLY A 275 2.18 7.60 -8.78
C GLY A 275 1.81 7.29 -10.22
N THR A 276 2.63 6.49 -10.90
CA THR A 276 2.31 5.89 -12.19
C THR A 276 2.44 4.38 -12.08
N GLN A 277 1.43 3.65 -12.50
CA GLN A 277 1.38 2.20 -12.45
C GLN A 277 1.08 1.65 -13.85
N ASN A 278 1.92 0.76 -14.35
CA ASN A 278 1.59 -0.11 -15.47
C ASN A 278 1.23 -1.48 -14.90
N THR A 279 0.01 -1.91 -15.19
CA THR A 279 -0.54 -3.15 -14.65
C THR A 279 -0.52 -4.23 -15.72
N ALA A 280 0.16 -5.35 -15.46
CA ALA A 280 0.02 -6.52 -16.30
C ALA A 280 -1.38 -7.11 -16.18
N ASN A 281 -1.91 -7.70 -17.25
CA ASN A 281 -3.17 -8.42 -17.16
C ASN A 281 -2.99 -9.70 -16.33
N SER A 282 -3.37 -9.64 -15.07
CA SER A 282 -3.30 -10.75 -14.11
C SER A 282 -4.67 -11.06 -13.50
N SER A 283 -5.76 -10.66 -14.17
CA SER A 283 -7.11 -10.86 -13.66
C SER A 283 -7.39 -12.33 -13.35
N ALA A 284 -8.08 -12.59 -12.24
CA ALA A 284 -8.45 -13.94 -11.81
C ALA A 284 -9.43 -14.64 -12.77
N ASP A 285 -9.96 -13.91 -13.73
CA ASP A 285 -10.95 -14.41 -14.69
C ASP A 285 -10.38 -15.39 -15.74
N GLY A 286 -9.08 -15.71 -15.63
CA GLY A 286 -8.39 -16.73 -16.43
C GLY A 286 -8.13 -16.33 -17.89
N TRP A 287 -9.04 -15.63 -18.50
CA TRP A 287 -9.03 -15.27 -19.92
C TRP A 287 -8.09 -14.07 -20.17
N GLY A 288 -6.96 -14.36 -20.83
CA GLY A 288 -5.96 -13.32 -21.15
C GLY A 288 -5.02 -12.94 -19.98
N ALA A 289 -5.16 -13.54 -18.79
CA ALA A 289 -4.21 -13.35 -17.70
C ALA A 289 -2.86 -13.98 -18.06
N ILE A 290 -1.81 -13.19 -18.03
CA ILE A 290 -0.46 -13.62 -18.43
C ILE A 290 -0.01 -14.86 -17.63
N ALA A 291 -0.20 -14.85 -16.31
CA ALA A 291 0.18 -15.97 -15.45
C ALA A 291 -0.58 -17.26 -15.81
N TYR A 292 -1.89 -17.17 -16.05
CA TYR A 292 -2.71 -18.31 -16.40
C TYR A 292 -2.35 -18.85 -17.79
N THR A 293 -2.27 -17.96 -18.79
CA THR A 293 -1.97 -18.38 -20.16
C THR A 293 -0.57 -18.97 -20.31
N ALA A 294 0.42 -18.47 -19.53
CA ALA A 294 1.75 -19.06 -19.46
C ALA A 294 1.77 -20.52 -18.92
N MET A 295 0.75 -20.91 -18.14
CA MET A 295 0.63 -22.28 -17.60
C MET A 295 -0.08 -23.24 -18.55
N VAL A 296 -1.03 -22.73 -19.36
CA VAL A 296 -1.88 -23.59 -20.20
C VAL A 296 -1.49 -23.61 -21.68
N MET A 297 -0.57 -22.75 -22.10
CA MET A 297 -0.15 -22.66 -23.49
C MET A 297 0.75 -23.83 -23.88
N ALA A 298 0.47 -24.46 -25.03
CA ALA A 298 1.25 -25.57 -25.51
C ALA A 298 2.72 -25.17 -25.76
N PRO A 299 3.70 -25.98 -25.33
CA PRO A 299 5.12 -25.63 -25.49
C PRO A 299 5.56 -25.61 -26.96
N ILE A 300 4.76 -26.22 -27.84
CA ILE A 300 5.02 -26.34 -29.30
C ILE A 300 4.40 -25.19 -30.10
N GLN A 301 3.75 -24.22 -29.43
CA GLN A 301 3.11 -23.09 -30.10
C GLN A 301 4.16 -22.03 -30.46
N GLU A 302 4.15 -21.56 -31.71
CA GLU A 302 4.97 -20.40 -32.12
C GLU A 302 4.61 -19.13 -31.38
N ILE A 303 5.60 -18.32 -31.01
CA ILE A 303 5.37 -17.03 -30.37
C ILE A 303 4.75 -16.02 -31.36
N LYS A 304 5.25 -16.04 -32.60
CA LYS A 304 4.79 -15.17 -33.70
C LYS A 304 4.57 -16.02 -34.95
N ASP A 305 3.60 -15.62 -35.76
CA ASP A 305 3.35 -16.20 -37.08
C ASP A 305 4.40 -15.70 -38.13
N ALA A 306 4.24 -16.16 -39.34
CA ALA A 306 5.11 -15.79 -40.45
C ALA A 306 5.05 -14.27 -40.79
N ASP A 307 3.97 -13.61 -40.46
CA ASP A 307 3.79 -12.15 -40.62
C ASP A 307 4.34 -11.35 -39.43
N GLY A 308 4.91 -12.02 -38.43
CA GLY A 308 5.45 -11.40 -37.21
C GLY A 308 4.39 -11.00 -36.19
N LYS A 309 3.13 -11.40 -36.36
CA LYS A 309 2.05 -11.17 -35.39
C LYS A 309 2.07 -12.25 -34.32
N TYR A 310 1.69 -11.87 -33.09
CA TYR A 310 1.57 -12.83 -32.00
C TYR A 310 0.47 -13.84 -32.29
N THR A 311 0.82 -15.12 -32.13
CA THR A 311 -0.12 -16.22 -32.29
C THR A 311 -1.15 -16.22 -31.13
N ASN A 312 -2.38 -16.57 -31.43
CA ASN A 312 -3.42 -16.79 -30.42
C ASN A 312 -3.77 -18.27 -30.32
N PHE A 313 -4.25 -18.68 -29.15
CA PHE A 313 -4.74 -20.02 -28.93
C PHE A 313 -6.06 -20.21 -29.67
N SER A 314 -6.01 -20.65 -30.92
CA SER A 314 -7.20 -21.10 -31.65
C SER A 314 -7.30 -22.62 -31.50
N GLY A 315 -8.37 -23.11 -30.94
CA GLY A 315 -8.67 -24.56 -30.91
C GLY A 315 -8.75 -25.22 -29.55
N THR A 316 -8.53 -24.49 -28.47
CA THR A 316 -8.92 -24.99 -27.15
C THR A 316 -10.29 -24.43 -26.76
N PRO A 317 -11.15 -25.18 -26.03
CA PRO A 317 -12.43 -24.68 -25.53
C PRO A 317 -12.32 -23.40 -24.71
N TRP A 318 -11.13 -23.04 -24.31
CA TRP A 318 -10.79 -21.98 -23.37
C TRP A 318 -10.12 -20.77 -23.99
N GLY A 319 -9.83 -20.76 -25.32
CA GLY A 319 -9.29 -19.62 -26.08
C GLY A 319 -8.28 -18.76 -25.30
N GLY A 320 -7.01 -19.10 -25.33
CA GLY A 320 -5.97 -18.36 -24.61
C GLY A 320 -5.35 -17.24 -25.47
N THR A 321 -4.90 -16.19 -24.85
CA THR A 321 -4.11 -15.13 -25.47
C THR A 321 -2.62 -15.41 -25.27
N ASN A 322 -1.80 -15.11 -26.28
CA ASN A 322 -0.35 -15.22 -26.17
C ASN A 322 0.19 -14.40 -25.00
N PRO A 323 0.81 -15.03 -23.97
CA PRO A 323 1.27 -14.31 -22.78
C PRO A 323 2.38 -13.30 -23.07
N VAL A 324 3.25 -13.58 -24.08
CA VAL A 324 4.31 -12.65 -24.49
C VAL A 324 3.69 -11.43 -25.20
N GLY A 325 2.74 -11.68 -26.11
CA GLY A 325 2.02 -10.62 -26.79
C GLY A 325 1.23 -9.73 -25.80
N MET A 326 0.64 -10.34 -24.78
CA MET A 326 -0.02 -9.59 -23.72
C MET A 326 0.98 -8.77 -22.90
N ALA A 327 2.12 -9.32 -22.53
CA ALA A 327 3.14 -8.60 -21.77
C ALA A 327 3.71 -7.38 -22.52
N GLU A 328 3.84 -7.47 -23.85
CA GLU A 328 4.43 -6.42 -24.67
C GLU A 328 3.41 -5.37 -25.15
N LEU A 329 2.22 -5.81 -25.55
CA LEU A 329 1.26 -4.97 -26.28
C LEU A 329 0.09 -4.47 -25.44
N TYR A 330 -0.28 -5.20 -24.38
CA TYR A 330 -1.30 -4.76 -23.46
C TYR A 330 -0.84 -3.51 -22.71
N LYS A 331 -1.66 -2.47 -22.73
CA LYS A 331 -1.40 -1.25 -21.97
C LYS A 331 -2.51 -1.03 -20.97
N ASN A 332 -2.15 -0.91 -19.72
CA ASN A 332 -3.05 -0.52 -18.65
C ASN A 332 -2.26 0.38 -17.68
N LYS A 333 -2.28 1.68 -17.99
CA LYS A 333 -1.56 2.70 -17.25
C LYS A 333 -2.52 3.46 -16.36
N ALA A 334 -2.28 3.40 -15.06
CA ALA A 334 -2.93 4.27 -14.09
C ALA A 334 -1.96 5.37 -13.63
N VAL A 335 -2.50 6.57 -13.47
CA VAL A 335 -1.80 7.72 -12.88
C VAL A 335 -2.65 8.21 -11.72
N ASN A 336 -2.04 8.41 -10.58
CA ASN A 336 -2.71 8.93 -9.39
C ASN A 336 -1.87 10.05 -8.77
N SER A 337 -2.50 11.18 -8.48
CA SER A 337 -1.91 12.25 -7.69
C SER A 337 -2.78 12.53 -6.48
N ARG A 338 -2.17 12.66 -5.32
CA ARG A 338 -2.87 12.90 -4.06
C ARG A 338 -2.18 14.01 -3.27
N LEU A 339 -2.98 14.95 -2.81
CA LEU A 339 -2.58 15.98 -1.87
C LEU A 339 -3.35 15.77 -0.58
N LEU A 340 -2.63 15.63 0.53
CA LEU A 340 -3.16 15.68 1.88
C LEU A 340 -2.60 16.93 2.56
N ALA A 341 -3.47 17.78 3.07
CA ALA A 341 -3.07 18.97 3.83
C ALA A 341 -3.88 18.99 5.11
N ASN A 342 -3.23 19.15 6.24
CA ASN A 342 -3.86 19.26 7.54
C ASN A 342 -3.22 20.38 8.34
N MET A 343 -4.04 21.16 9.05
CA MET A 343 -3.63 22.25 9.91
C MET A 343 -4.43 22.18 11.22
N SER A 344 -3.73 22.23 12.34
CA SER A 344 -4.31 22.21 13.69
C SER A 344 -3.84 23.41 14.48
N LEU A 345 -4.77 24.27 14.86
CA LEU A 345 -4.53 25.39 15.76
C LEU A 345 -5.03 25.02 17.17
N MET A 346 -4.14 25.07 18.16
CA MET A 346 -4.46 24.77 19.56
C MET A 346 -4.30 26.03 20.41
N TYR A 347 -5.34 26.35 21.17
CA TYR A 347 -5.37 27.49 22.08
C TYR A 347 -5.70 27.01 23.50
N ASP A 348 -4.75 27.15 24.41
CA ASP A 348 -4.91 26.87 25.82
C ASP A 348 -5.56 28.10 26.46
N ILE A 349 -6.88 28.01 26.70
CA ILE A 349 -7.70 29.13 27.21
C ILE A 349 -7.33 29.42 28.68
N ILE A 350 -7.30 28.36 29.48
CA ILE A 350 -6.85 28.35 30.88
C ILE A 350 -6.19 27.01 31.16
N ASP A 351 -5.60 26.87 32.34
CA ASP A 351 -4.98 25.59 32.75
C ASP A 351 -5.99 24.43 32.69
N GLY A 352 -5.70 23.44 31.87
CA GLY A 352 -6.54 22.27 31.58
C GLY A 352 -7.64 22.46 30.54
N LEU A 353 -7.92 23.67 30.05
CA LEU A 353 -8.96 23.90 29.02
C LEU A 353 -8.31 24.32 27.70
N THR A 354 -8.36 23.44 26.73
CA THR A 354 -7.79 23.63 25.38
C THR A 354 -8.89 23.64 24.32
N PHE A 355 -8.88 24.64 23.45
CA PHE A 355 -9.69 24.69 22.23
C PHE A 355 -8.80 24.37 21.02
N ARG A 356 -9.22 23.40 20.21
CA ARG A 356 -8.52 22.98 18.99
C ARG A 356 -9.42 23.17 17.78
N VAL A 357 -8.85 23.75 16.73
CA VAL A 357 -9.46 23.82 15.40
C VAL A 357 -8.60 23.05 14.44
N ASN A 358 -9.12 21.99 13.84
CA ASN A 358 -8.49 21.25 12.76
C ASN A 358 -9.16 21.63 11.44
N ALA A 359 -8.35 21.85 10.40
CA ALA A 359 -8.79 22.00 9.04
C ALA A 359 -7.96 21.07 8.15
N GLY A 360 -8.64 20.21 7.41
CA GLY A 360 -8.00 19.22 6.53
C GLY A 360 -8.57 19.23 5.13
N ALA A 361 -7.74 18.93 4.17
CA ALA A 361 -8.11 18.77 2.76
C ALA A 361 -7.41 17.53 2.17
N GLU A 362 -8.17 16.70 1.49
CA GLU A 362 -7.68 15.65 0.61
C GLU A 362 -8.14 15.95 -0.80
N VAL A 363 -7.19 15.99 -1.75
CA VAL A 363 -7.48 16.12 -3.17
C VAL A 363 -6.84 14.96 -3.88
N ASN A 364 -7.62 14.21 -4.63
CA ASN A 364 -7.15 13.08 -5.41
C ASN A 364 -7.57 13.23 -6.86
N ALA A 365 -6.62 13.05 -7.79
CA ALA A 365 -6.86 13.05 -9.22
C ALA A 365 -6.25 11.79 -9.82
N GLY A 366 -7.11 10.93 -10.37
CA GLY A 366 -6.76 9.66 -10.98
C GLY A 366 -7.13 9.62 -12.46
N SER A 367 -6.33 8.91 -13.25
CA SER A 367 -6.68 8.52 -14.61
C SER A 367 -6.23 7.08 -14.87
N SER A 368 -6.97 6.37 -15.70
CA SER A 368 -6.62 5.02 -16.14
C SER A 368 -6.88 4.90 -17.64
N ASP A 369 -5.85 4.49 -18.38
CA ASP A 369 -5.86 4.25 -19.82
C ASP A 369 -5.59 2.77 -20.04
N ARG A 370 -6.58 2.03 -20.56
CA ARG A 370 -6.46 0.62 -20.93
C ARG A 370 -6.58 0.46 -22.43
N TYR A 371 -5.72 -0.36 -23.01
CA TYR A 371 -5.75 -0.71 -24.41
C TYR A 371 -5.34 -2.17 -24.64
N ILE A 372 -6.21 -2.92 -25.28
CA ILE A 372 -5.98 -4.28 -25.80
C ILE A 372 -5.95 -4.16 -27.32
N PRO A 373 -4.81 -4.40 -28.00
CA PRO A 373 -4.73 -4.26 -29.45
C PRO A 373 -5.52 -5.34 -30.19
N ILE A 374 -5.85 -5.03 -31.45
CA ILE A 374 -6.43 -5.99 -32.38
C ILE A 374 -5.48 -7.18 -32.53
N GLY A 375 -6.05 -8.39 -32.56
CA GLY A 375 -5.27 -9.61 -32.71
C GLY A 375 -4.83 -10.28 -31.40
N LEU A 376 -4.96 -9.60 -30.24
CA LEU A 376 -4.85 -10.25 -28.95
C LEU A 376 -6.24 -10.56 -28.42
N SER A 377 -6.55 -11.85 -28.29
CA SER A 377 -7.84 -12.29 -27.75
C SER A 377 -7.84 -12.25 -26.23
N ALA A 378 -8.30 -11.15 -25.64
CA ALA A 378 -8.62 -11.13 -24.22
C ALA A 378 -10.13 -11.26 -24.06
N GLY A 379 -10.62 -12.38 -23.53
CA GLY A 379 -12.04 -12.63 -23.34
C GLY A 379 -12.84 -12.84 -24.64
N GLY A 380 -12.23 -13.41 -25.69
CA GLY A 380 -12.90 -13.73 -26.94
C GLY A 380 -13.17 -12.53 -27.89
N LYS A 381 -12.69 -11.34 -27.56
CA LYS A 381 -12.85 -10.13 -28.40
C LYS A 381 -11.60 -9.89 -29.23
N LEU A 382 -11.69 -10.12 -30.53
CA LEU A 382 -10.54 -9.98 -31.46
C LEU A 382 -10.36 -8.57 -32.04
N ASN A 383 -11.33 -7.67 -31.85
CA ASN A 383 -11.36 -6.36 -32.52
C ASN A 383 -10.71 -5.23 -31.72
N GLY A 384 -10.00 -5.58 -30.67
CA GLY A 384 -9.40 -4.61 -29.76
C GLY A 384 -10.41 -4.05 -28.73
N ASP A 385 -9.89 -3.51 -27.65
CA ASP A 385 -10.67 -2.83 -26.59
C ASP A 385 -9.85 -1.67 -26.04
N ALA A 386 -10.50 -0.51 -25.92
CA ALA A 386 -9.85 0.67 -25.35
C ALA A 386 -10.80 1.35 -24.37
N SER A 387 -10.28 1.72 -23.22
CA SER A 387 -11.04 2.52 -22.25
C SER A 387 -10.15 3.59 -21.64
N LYS A 388 -10.73 4.76 -21.43
CA LYS A 388 -10.12 5.85 -20.65
C LYS A 388 -11.07 6.25 -19.55
N SER A 389 -10.55 6.36 -18.35
CA SER A 389 -11.30 6.89 -17.22
C SER A 389 -10.51 7.99 -16.52
N LYS A 390 -11.22 8.94 -15.97
CA LYS A 390 -10.68 9.99 -15.12
C LYS A 390 -11.59 10.17 -13.92
N SER A 391 -11.01 10.22 -12.74
CA SER A 391 -11.73 10.45 -11.50
C SER A 391 -11.01 11.50 -10.69
N ASN A 392 -11.79 12.45 -10.17
CA ASN A 392 -11.28 13.43 -9.21
C ASN A 392 -12.22 13.40 -8.03
N TYR A 393 -11.66 13.42 -6.82
CA TYR A 393 -12.45 13.67 -5.64
C TYR A 393 -11.70 14.58 -4.68
N TYR A 394 -12.44 15.32 -3.89
CA TYR A 394 -11.88 16.05 -2.77
C TYR A 394 -12.73 15.90 -1.52
N THR A 395 -12.06 15.90 -0.40
CA THR A 395 -12.64 15.91 0.93
C THR A 395 -12.12 17.12 1.67
N LEU A 396 -13.02 17.90 2.25
CA LEU A 396 -12.69 18.98 3.18
C LEU A 396 -13.25 18.62 4.55
N ILE A 397 -12.46 18.81 5.58
CA ILE A 397 -12.86 18.58 6.97
C ILE A 397 -12.53 19.79 7.83
N ASN A 398 -13.45 20.14 8.73
CA ASN A 398 -13.23 21.10 9.79
C ASN A 398 -13.76 20.49 11.09
N GLU A 399 -12.92 20.50 12.13
CA GLU A 399 -13.24 19.98 13.44
C GLU A 399 -12.91 21.04 14.48
N ASN A 400 -13.87 21.27 15.37
CA ASN A 400 -13.75 22.22 16.48
C ASN A 400 -13.95 21.45 17.77
N ILE A 401 -12.92 21.38 18.61
CA ILE A 401 -12.86 20.48 19.77
C ILE A 401 -12.48 21.28 21.00
N LEU A 402 -13.27 21.14 22.04
CA LEU A 402 -12.98 21.70 23.36
C LEU A 402 -12.68 20.54 24.31
N THR A 403 -11.50 20.57 24.93
CA THR A 403 -11.05 19.54 25.88
C THR A 403 -10.75 20.19 27.21
N TYR A 404 -11.33 19.63 28.30
CA TYR A 404 -10.97 19.97 29.66
C TYR A 404 -10.31 18.77 30.32
N ASP A 405 -9.03 18.87 30.66
CA ASP A 405 -8.24 17.85 31.32
C ASP A 405 -7.57 18.42 32.56
N LYS A 406 -8.02 17.97 33.71
CA LYS A 406 -7.52 18.49 35.00
C LYS A 406 -7.39 17.39 36.06
N LYS A 407 -6.20 17.32 36.64
CA LYS A 407 -5.96 16.56 37.87
C LYS A 407 -6.14 17.44 39.05
N PHE A 408 -7.20 17.18 39.86
CA PHE A 408 -7.50 17.95 41.06
C PHE A 408 -6.61 17.52 42.24
N ASN A 409 -6.25 16.24 42.30
CA ASN A 409 -5.35 15.68 43.30
C ASN A 409 -4.82 14.33 42.81
N LYS A 410 -4.08 13.58 43.64
CA LYS A 410 -3.51 12.28 43.29
C LYS A 410 -4.56 11.21 42.91
N ASN A 411 -5.81 11.37 43.38
CA ASN A 411 -6.86 10.37 43.26
C ASN A 411 -8.00 10.80 42.30
N HIS A 412 -8.07 12.07 41.91
CA HIS A 412 -9.16 12.60 41.10
C HIS A 412 -8.61 13.33 39.87
N ALA A 413 -8.95 12.81 38.71
CA ALA A 413 -8.69 13.41 37.41
C ALA A 413 -10.01 13.46 36.61
N LEU A 414 -10.25 14.55 35.91
CA LEU A 414 -11.42 14.73 35.04
C LEU A 414 -10.95 15.06 33.65
N ASN A 415 -11.38 14.27 32.66
CA ASN A 415 -11.22 14.54 31.25
C ASN A 415 -12.61 14.64 30.62
N LEU A 416 -12.92 15.78 30.03
CA LEU A 416 -14.15 16.02 29.27
C LEU A 416 -13.78 16.54 27.89
N MET A 417 -14.42 15.99 26.86
CA MET A 417 -14.22 16.42 25.48
C MET A 417 -15.56 16.57 24.78
N GLY A 418 -15.72 17.69 24.07
CA GLY A 418 -16.84 17.93 23.17
C GLY A 418 -16.38 18.56 21.88
N GLY A 419 -17.02 18.21 20.77
CA GLY A 419 -16.61 18.72 19.48
C GLY A 419 -17.69 18.67 18.41
N ILE A 420 -17.48 19.44 17.35
CA ILE A 420 -18.29 19.47 16.14
C ILE A 420 -17.39 19.27 14.95
N THR A 421 -17.79 18.36 14.04
CA THR A 421 -17.10 18.07 12.80
C THR A 421 -18.00 18.36 11.61
N PHE A 422 -17.45 19.09 10.64
CA PHE A 422 -18.06 19.34 9.34
C PHE A 422 -17.17 18.67 8.29
N GLN A 423 -17.77 17.85 7.43
CA GLN A 423 -17.05 17.17 6.36
C GLN A 423 -17.84 17.21 5.06
N THR A 424 -17.17 17.55 3.96
CA THR A 424 -17.75 17.59 2.62
C THR A 424 -16.96 16.66 1.72
N TYR A 425 -17.68 15.87 0.93
CA TYR A 425 -17.15 15.01 -0.11
C TYR A 425 -17.68 15.47 -1.46
N GLN A 426 -16.82 15.51 -2.47
CA GLN A 426 -17.24 15.72 -3.85
C GLN A 426 -16.45 14.77 -4.77
N TYR A 427 -17.20 14.07 -5.64
CA TYR A 427 -16.70 13.11 -6.63
C TYR A 427 -16.86 13.66 -8.03
#